data_37206837ce4cb4d6b4c4b036649b86ff
#
_entry.id   37206837ce4cb4d6b4c4b036649b86ff
#
_cell.length_a   1.000
_cell.length_b   1.000
_cell.length_c   1.000
_cell.angle_alpha   90.00
_cell.angle_beta   90.00
_cell.angle_gamma   90.00
#
_symmetry.space_group_name_H-M   'P 1'
#
loop_
_entity.id
_entity.type
_entity.pdbx_description
1 polymer ?
#
loop_
_entity_poly.entity_id
_entity_poly.type
_entity_poly.pdbx_seq_one_letter_code
_entity_poly.pdbx_strand_id
1 'polypeptide(L)'
;MSTKEQQVQEMTNVIAKFIAYMAKKLPDDVEAKIKELAADEKNPLAKTIYETMKKNQELAFDLNRPSCQDTGVLQFWVKVGSNYPLIGELEEILRNATYQATQDAPLRHNCVETFDEFNTGKNIGRTAPYIMWDIVPGRDDVEIFPYMAGGGCSLPGSGKTLMPGEGYEGVAKFVLDLMTSYGLNACPPLLVGVGIATSIDTAAVMSKKALMRPVSSKAENEKAAYMEQLLEDGINALHLGPQGMGGDKSLMGVNIEHGSRHPSVISVAVNVGCWNHRRGHMVFDKDGKYEILSHKGVTF
;
A
#
# COMPACT_ATOMS: atom_id res chain seq x y z
N MET A 1 19.72 -26.28 -16.74
CA MET A 1 18.69 -25.88 -15.73
C MET A 1 19.42 -25.19 -14.61
N SER A 2 18.97 -24.02 -14.18
CA SER A 2 19.48 -23.34 -12.99
C SER A 2 19.26 -24.21 -11.77
N THR A 3 20.22 -24.24 -10.83
CA THR A 3 19.98 -24.91 -9.56
C THR A 3 18.93 -24.13 -8.77
N LYS A 4 18.22 -24.78 -7.84
CA LYS A 4 17.22 -24.12 -6.98
C LYS A 4 17.83 -22.91 -6.24
N GLU A 5 19.04 -23.02 -5.75
CA GLU A 5 19.78 -21.93 -5.08
C GLU A 5 20.00 -20.73 -6.00
N GLN A 6 20.31 -20.97 -7.27
CA GLN A 6 20.47 -19.89 -8.24
C GLN A 6 19.14 -19.16 -8.49
N GLN A 7 18.02 -19.91 -8.61
CA GLN A 7 16.68 -19.30 -8.76
C GLN A 7 16.29 -18.46 -7.55
N VAL A 8 16.55 -18.96 -6.34
CA VAL A 8 16.33 -18.21 -5.08
C VAL A 8 17.11 -16.91 -5.08
N GLN A 9 18.40 -16.96 -5.45
CA GLN A 9 19.25 -15.76 -5.48
C GLN A 9 18.82 -14.76 -6.56
N GLU A 10 18.47 -15.23 -7.76
CA GLU A 10 17.99 -14.39 -8.85
C GLU A 10 16.68 -13.69 -8.48
N MET A 11 15.71 -14.43 -7.92
CA MET A 11 14.45 -13.88 -7.46
C MET A 11 14.65 -12.85 -6.34
N THR A 12 15.52 -13.14 -5.38
CA THR A 12 15.90 -12.21 -4.32
C THR A 12 16.45 -10.90 -4.90
N ASN A 13 17.38 -10.98 -5.84
CA ASN A 13 18.00 -9.82 -6.48
C ASN A 13 16.99 -8.98 -7.26
N VAL A 14 16.10 -9.62 -8.00
CA VAL A 14 15.04 -8.92 -8.77
C VAL A 14 14.09 -8.18 -7.84
N ILE A 15 13.61 -8.85 -6.79
CA ILE A 15 12.72 -8.23 -5.80
C ILE A 15 13.43 -7.07 -5.08
N ALA A 16 14.69 -7.23 -4.68
CA ALA A 16 15.46 -6.16 -4.05
C ALA A 16 15.60 -4.92 -4.93
N LYS A 17 15.94 -5.11 -6.22
CA LYS A 17 16.02 -4.03 -7.20
C LYS A 17 14.67 -3.36 -7.42
N PHE A 18 13.58 -4.13 -7.43
CA PHE A 18 12.24 -3.58 -7.55
C PHE A 18 11.85 -2.74 -6.34
N ILE A 19 12.12 -3.19 -5.11
CA ILE A 19 11.91 -2.41 -3.88
C ILE A 19 12.72 -1.11 -3.94
N ALA A 20 13.99 -1.17 -4.33
CA ALA A 20 14.84 0.00 -4.47
C ALA A 20 14.31 0.99 -5.54
N TYR A 21 13.73 0.47 -6.62
CA TYR A 21 13.07 1.26 -7.65
C TYR A 21 11.80 1.95 -7.13
N MET A 22 10.93 1.20 -6.45
CA MET A 22 9.69 1.72 -5.84
C MET A 22 9.96 2.83 -4.82
N ALA A 23 11.09 2.82 -4.14
CA ALA A 23 11.45 3.88 -3.20
C ALA A 23 11.60 5.25 -3.89
N LYS A 24 11.88 5.27 -5.21
CA LYS A 24 12.18 6.47 -6.01
C LYS A 24 11.10 6.82 -7.03
N LYS A 25 10.33 5.83 -7.46
CA LYS A 25 9.33 5.98 -8.53
C LYS A 25 7.99 5.46 -8.05
N LEU A 26 6.95 6.27 -8.22
CA LEU A 26 5.57 5.87 -7.95
C LEU A 26 5.07 4.89 -9.01
N PRO A 27 4.12 4.01 -8.67
CA PRO A 27 3.44 3.19 -9.67
C PRO A 27 2.65 4.06 -10.66
N ASP A 28 2.50 3.58 -11.88
CA ASP A 28 1.96 4.34 -13.02
C ASP A 28 0.58 4.94 -12.74
N ASP A 29 -0.29 4.21 -12.05
CA ASP A 29 -1.64 4.65 -11.71
C ASP A 29 -1.66 5.77 -10.65
N VAL A 30 -0.75 5.70 -9.67
CA VAL A 30 -0.61 6.76 -8.65
C VAL A 30 -0.05 8.03 -9.28
N GLU A 31 0.97 7.91 -10.15
CA GLU A 31 1.53 9.05 -10.86
C GLU A 31 0.49 9.71 -11.78
N ALA A 32 -0.29 8.90 -12.50
CA ALA A 32 -1.38 9.38 -13.34
C ALA A 32 -2.45 10.11 -12.52
N LYS A 33 -2.83 9.55 -11.36
CA LYS A 33 -3.84 10.16 -10.49
C LYS A 33 -3.38 11.50 -9.89
N ILE A 34 -2.13 11.59 -9.45
CA ILE A 34 -1.58 12.87 -8.96
C ILE A 34 -1.56 13.93 -10.07
N LYS A 35 -1.22 13.55 -11.31
CA LYS A 35 -1.27 14.47 -12.46
C LYS A 35 -2.70 14.94 -12.75
N GLU A 36 -3.69 14.04 -12.69
CA GLU A 36 -5.12 14.37 -12.82
C GLU A 36 -5.55 15.38 -11.76
N LEU A 37 -5.27 15.08 -10.48
CA LEU A 37 -5.63 15.95 -9.36
C LEU A 37 -4.98 17.35 -9.47
N ALA A 38 -3.72 17.40 -9.90
CA ALA A 38 -3.00 18.64 -10.12
C ALA A 38 -3.60 19.50 -11.26
N ALA A 39 -4.08 18.85 -12.32
CA ALA A 39 -4.70 19.53 -13.47
C ALA A 39 -6.07 20.12 -13.12
N ASP A 40 -6.85 19.42 -12.30
CA ASP A 40 -8.21 19.81 -11.92
C ASP A 40 -8.24 20.83 -10.77
N GLU A 41 -7.14 20.97 -10.00
CA GLU A 41 -7.07 21.84 -8.83
C GLU A 41 -7.19 23.33 -9.22
N LYS A 42 -7.95 24.09 -8.44
CA LYS A 42 -8.16 25.53 -8.67
C LYS A 42 -7.47 26.43 -7.64
N ASN A 43 -7.25 25.91 -6.43
CA ASN A 43 -6.58 26.66 -5.37
C ASN A 43 -5.10 26.88 -5.73
N PRO A 44 -4.61 28.15 -5.81
CA PRO A 44 -3.24 28.44 -6.18
C PRO A 44 -2.19 27.82 -5.26
N LEU A 45 -2.46 27.77 -3.94
CA LEU A 45 -1.54 27.16 -2.98
C LEU A 45 -1.46 25.64 -3.18
N ALA A 46 -2.59 24.99 -3.37
CA ALA A 46 -2.65 23.56 -3.67
C ALA A 46 -1.92 23.22 -4.98
N LYS A 47 -2.05 24.04 -6.03
CA LYS A 47 -1.26 23.89 -7.27
C LYS A 47 0.24 23.90 -7.00
N THR A 48 0.72 24.85 -6.22
CA THR A 48 2.15 24.94 -5.85
C THR A 48 2.62 23.68 -5.12
N ILE A 49 1.76 23.09 -4.27
CA ILE A 49 2.09 21.83 -3.58
C ILE A 49 2.19 20.66 -4.59
N TYR A 50 1.27 20.55 -5.55
CA TYR A 50 1.35 19.52 -6.59
C TYR A 50 2.60 19.68 -7.47
N GLU A 51 2.97 20.91 -7.83
CA GLU A 51 4.22 21.19 -8.55
C GLU A 51 5.45 20.74 -7.74
N THR A 52 5.43 21.01 -6.43
CA THR A 52 6.49 20.57 -5.51
C THR A 52 6.55 19.04 -5.42
N MET A 53 5.41 18.34 -5.35
CA MET A 53 5.36 16.88 -5.37
C MET A 53 5.95 16.33 -6.67
N LYS A 54 5.59 16.90 -7.82
CA LYS A 54 6.15 16.53 -9.13
C LYS A 54 7.66 16.72 -9.13
N LYS A 55 8.14 17.88 -8.71
CA LYS A 55 9.59 18.19 -8.65
C LYS A 55 10.33 17.24 -7.73
N ASN A 56 9.72 16.87 -6.59
CA ASN A 56 10.29 15.89 -5.66
C ASN A 56 10.45 14.50 -6.32
N GLN A 57 9.45 14.04 -7.11
CA GLN A 57 9.55 12.77 -7.82
C GLN A 57 10.66 12.79 -8.89
N GLU A 58 10.78 13.87 -9.66
CA GLU A 58 11.85 14.06 -10.63
C GLU A 58 13.22 13.99 -9.94
N LEU A 59 13.43 14.75 -8.88
CA LEU A 59 14.69 14.79 -8.13
C LEU A 59 15.02 13.45 -7.47
N ALA A 60 14.02 12.74 -6.94
CA ALA A 60 14.23 11.42 -6.34
C ALA A 60 14.79 10.42 -7.37
N PHE A 61 14.26 10.45 -8.58
CA PHE A 61 14.71 9.61 -9.68
C PHE A 61 16.10 10.02 -10.16
N ASP A 62 16.32 11.31 -10.48
CA ASP A 62 17.56 11.85 -11.03
C ASP A 62 18.74 11.70 -10.07
N LEU A 63 18.52 11.95 -8.79
CA LEU A 63 19.53 11.84 -7.75
C LEU A 63 19.69 10.42 -7.18
N ASN A 64 18.90 9.47 -7.68
CA ASN A 64 18.89 8.08 -7.17
C ASN A 64 18.69 8.01 -5.65
N ARG A 65 17.67 8.72 -5.14
CA ARG A 65 17.33 8.80 -3.70
C ARG A 65 15.86 8.45 -3.48
N PRO A 66 15.50 7.91 -2.30
CA PRO A 66 14.09 7.73 -1.96
C PRO A 66 13.31 9.04 -2.03
N SER A 67 12.08 8.97 -2.51
CA SER A 67 11.19 10.12 -2.70
C SER A 67 10.62 10.70 -1.39
N CYS A 68 10.84 10.03 -0.25
CA CYS A 68 10.46 10.49 1.07
C CYS A 68 11.54 10.08 2.09
N GLN A 69 11.76 10.92 3.11
CA GLN A 69 12.65 10.60 4.23
C GLN A 69 12.15 9.42 5.06
N ASP A 70 10.82 9.25 5.15
CA ASP A 70 10.21 8.04 5.69
C ASP A 70 10.06 7.02 4.56
N THR A 71 11.03 6.13 4.46
CA THR A 71 11.00 5.06 3.45
C THR A 71 10.04 3.93 3.82
N GLY A 72 9.44 4.01 5.01
CA GLY A 72 8.44 3.05 5.49
C GLY A 72 9.04 1.75 6.01
N VAL A 73 8.16 0.90 6.50
CA VAL A 73 8.42 -0.52 6.80
C VAL A 73 7.78 -1.36 5.71
N LEU A 74 8.54 -2.30 5.14
CA LEU A 74 8.05 -3.15 4.08
C LEU A 74 7.01 -4.15 4.61
N GLN A 75 5.95 -4.30 3.83
CA GLN A 75 4.92 -5.30 3.98
C GLN A 75 4.70 -5.96 2.62
N PHE A 76 4.31 -7.21 2.62
CA PHE A 76 4.02 -7.94 1.38
C PHE A 76 2.64 -8.57 1.46
N TRP A 77 1.95 -8.55 0.34
CA TRP A 77 0.87 -9.47 0.07
C TRP A 77 1.34 -10.42 -1.01
N VAL A 78 1.23 -11.72 -0.76
CA VAL A 78 1.70 -12.77 -1.66
C VAL A 78 0.54 -13.69 -1.99
N LYS A 79 0.19 -13.77 -3.27
CA LYS A 79 -0.71 -14.79 -3.80
C LYS A 79 0.13 -15.87 -4.45
N VAL A 80 0.29 -16.99 -3.79
CA VAL A 80 1.15 -18.06 -4.27
C VAL A 80 0.35 -19.28 -4.68
N GLY A 81 0.66 -19.82 -5.86
CA GLY A 81 0.13 -21.09 -6.32
C GLY A 81 0.60 -22.24 -5.43
N SER A 82 -0.31 -23.17 -5.09
CA SER A 82 0.04 -24.35 -4.27
C SER A 82 1.10 -25.26 -4.91
N ASN A 83 1.33 -25.11 -6.22
CA ASN A 83 2.33 -25.88 -6.98
C ASN A 83 3.56 -25.03 -7.34
N TYR A 84 3.70 -23.82 -6.78
CA TYR A 84 4.85 -22.98 -7.05
C TYR A 84 6.15 -23.59 -6.50
N PRO A 85 7.21 -23.76 -7.32
CA PRO A 85 8.39 -24.54 -6.93
C PRO A 85 9.15 -24.00 -5.73
N LEU A 86 9.12 -22.67 -5.51
CA LEU A 86 9.86 -21.99 -4.44
C LEU A 86 8.96 -21.55 -3.28
N ILE A 87 7.76 -22.14 -3.12
CA ILE A 87 6.81 -21.74 -2.06
C ILE A 87 7.43 -21.81 -0.65
N GLY A 88 8.29 -22.78 -0.38
CA GLY A 88 8.95 -22.94 0.91
C GLY A 88 10.06 -21.92 1.19
N GLU A 89 10.60 -21.28 0.15
CA GLU A 89 11.72 -20.34 0.23
C GLU A 89 11.25 -18.87 0.19
N LEU A 90 9.97 -18.61 -0.13
CA LEU A 90 9.47 -17.25 -0.37
C LEU A 90 9.66 -16.31 0.82
N GLU A 91 9.46 -16.77 2.05
CA GLU A 91 9.67 -15.92 3.23
C GLU A 91 11.13 -15.47 3.33
N GLU A 92 12.08 -16.38 3.15
CA GLU A 92 13.52 -16.07 3.17
C GLU A 92 13.89 -15.14 2.02
N ILE A 93 13.41 -15.40 0.80
CA ILE A 93 13.60 -14.56 -0.38
C ILE A 93 13.15 -13.12 -0.08
N LEU A 94 11.95 -12.91 0.45
CA LEU A 94 11.39 -11.59 0.73
C LEU A 94 12.16 -10.86 1.84
N ARG A 95 12.60 -11.57 2.87
CA ARG A 95 13.44 -11.02 3.94
C ARG A 95 14.80 -10.61 3.42
N ASN A 96 15.46 -11.46 2.65
CA ASN A 96 16.76 -11.16 2.06
C ASN A 96 16.68 -10.01 1.05
N ALA A 97 15.64 -9.95 0.22
CA ALA A 97 15.37 -8.85 -0.70
C ALA A 97 15.14 -7.52 0.05
N THR A 98 14.42 -7.56 1.18
CA THR A 98 14.24 -6.39 2.04
C THR A 98 15.57 -5.87 2.59
N TYR A 99 16.42 -6.77 3.07
CA TYR A 99 17.76 -6.40 3.56
C TYR A 99 18.63 -5.80 2.46
N GLN A 100 18.72 -6.47 1.31
CA GLN A 100 19.50 -6.00 0.17
C GLN A 100 19.01 -4.63 -0.31
N ALA A 101 17.70 -4.44 -0.50
CA ALA A 101 17.12 -3.16 -0.89
C ALA A 101 17.41 -2.04 0.14
N THR A 102 17.47 -2.38 1.43
CA THR A 102 17.80 -1.42 2.48
C THR A 102 19.21 -0.85 2.30
N GLN A 103 20.15 -1.66 1.82
CA GLN A 103 21.54 -1.20 1.54
C GLN A 103 21.60 -0.45 0.21
N ASP A 104 21.00 -1.01 -0.85
CA ASP A 104 21.15 -0.51 -2.22
C ASP A 104 20.39 0.80 -2.49
N ALA A 105 19.22 0.99 -1.87
CA ALA A 105 18.40 2.21 -2.04
C ALA A 105 18.71 3.33 -1.03
N PRO A 106 19.66 3.27 -0.20
CA PRO A 106 19.82 3.49 1.23
C PRO A 106 18.47 3.84 1.90
N LEU A 107 17.67 2.81 2.17
CA LEU A 107 16.42 2.98 2.91
C LEU A 107 16.73 3.33 4.38
N ARG A 108 15.89 4.19 4.95
CA ARG A 108 15.98 4.49 6.38
C ARG A 108 15.70 3.22 7.20
N HIS A 109 16.40 3.05 8.30
CA HIS A 109 16.21 1.91 9.20
C HIS A 109 14.99 2.17 10.09
N ASN A 110 13.84 1.66 9.69
CA ASN A 110 12.55 1.91 10.35
C ASN A 110 12.03 0.71 11.16
N CYS A 111 12.78 -0.42 11.19
CA CYS A 111 12.38 -1.61 11.94
C CYS A 111 12.97 -1.58 13.35
N VAL A 112 12.10 -1.48 14.35
CA VAL A 112 12.44 -1.43 15.77
C VAL A 112 11.78 -2.60 16.49
N GLU A 113 12.54 -3.35 17.27
CA GLU A 113 11.99 -4.39 18.16
C GLU A 113 11.18 -3.74 19.28
N THR A 114 9.90 -4.09 19.38
CA THR A 114 8.87 -3.31 20.09
C THR A 114 9.16 -3.07 21.58
N PHE A 115 9.54 -4.10 22.31
CA PHE A 115 9.76 -3.97 23.77
C PHE A 115 11.19 -3.61 24.15
N ASP A 116 12.14 -3.98 23.32
CA ASP A 116 13.56 -3.67 23.53
C ASP A 116 13.92 -2.29 23.00
N GLU A 117 13.01 -1.64 22.24
CA GLU A 117 13.23 -0.36 21.54
C GLU A 117 14.54 -0.32 20.74
N PHE A 118 14.95 -1.48 20.25
CA PHE A 118 16.17 -1.68 19.52
C PHE A 118 15.94 -1.62 18.01
N ASN A 119 16.60 -0.67 17.33
CA ASN A 119 16.57 -0.60 15.88
C ASN A 119 17.49 -1.66 15.28
N THR A 120 16.93 -2.55 14.47
CA THR A 120 17.68 -3.69 13.90
C THR A 120 18.74 -3.26 12.88
N GLY A 121 18.64 -2.07 12.30
CA GLY A 121 19.54 -1.57 11.23
C GLY A 121 19.39 -2.26 9.89
N LYS A 122 18.43 -3.16 9.74
CA LYS A 122 18.30 -4.06 8.57
C LYS A 122 16.91 -4.00 7.91
N ASN A 123 15.94 -3.29 8.48
CA ASN A 123 14.52 -3.36 8.13
C ASN A 123 13.94 -4.80 8.19
N ILE A 124 14.62 -5.68 8.91
CA ILE A 124 14.19 -7.04 9.23
C ILE A 124 14.18 -7.15 10.75
N GLY A 125 13.09 -7.65 11.29
CA GLY A 125 12.91 -7.89 12.72
C GLY A 125 11.94 -9.03 12.95
N ARG A 126 11.42 -9.13 14.17
CA ARG A 126 10.38 -10.09 14.51
C ARG A 126 9.11 -9.77 13.74
N THR A 127 8.65 -10.69 12.87
CA THR A 127 7.50 -10.50 11.94
C THR A 127 7.59 -9.28 10.99
N ALA A 128 8.77 -8.72 10.81
CA ALA A 128 9.02 -7.68 9.83
C ALA A 128 10.09 -8.15 8.82
N PRO A 129 9.82 -8.01 7.49
CA PRO A 129 8.57 -7.54 6.89
C PRO A 129 7.38 -8.43 7.22
N TYR A 130 6.18 -7.83 7.39
CA TYR A 130 4.95 -8.62 7.55
C TYR A 130 4.48 -9.12 6.19
N ILE A 131 4.17 -10.44 6.09
CA ILE A 131 3.75 -11.07 4.85
C ILE A 131 2.34 -11.62 5.02
N MET A 132 1.42 -11.14 4.19
CA MET A 132 0.06 -11.65 4.08
C MET A 132 0.04 -12.72 2.98
N TRP A 133 -0.35 -13.94 3.32
CA TRP A 133 -0.36 -15.07 2.41
C TRP A 133 -1.76 -15.40 1.92
N ASP A 134 -1.92 -15.55 0.60
CA ASP A 134 -3.05 -16.19 -0.05
C ASP A 134 -2.53 -17.36 -0.86
N ILE A 135 -2.90 -18.59 -0.49
CA ILE A 135 -2.54 -19.80 -1.23
C ILE A 135 -3.64 -20.09 -2.26
N VAL A 136 -3.28 -20.13 -3.54
CA VAL A 136 -4.22 -20.35 -4.64
C VAL A 136 -4.07 -21.79 -5.15
N PRO A 137 -5.10 -22.65 -4.97
CA PRO A 137 -5.04 -24.04 -5.38
C PRO A 137 -4.76 -24.19 -6.87
N GLY A 138 -3.83 -25.11 -7.22
CA GLY A 138 -3.57 -25.55 -8.59
C GLY A 138 -2.71 -24.61 -9.45
N ARG A 139 -2.44 -23.38 -9.03
CA ARG A 139 -1.52 -22.45 -9.73
C ARG A 139 -0.06 -22.86 -9.47
N ASP A 140 0.83 -22.47 -10.39
CA ASP A 140 2.28 -22.71 -10.32
C ASP A 140 3.12 -21.41 -10.48
N ASP A 141 2.51 -20.25 -10.23
CA ASP A 141 3.09 -18.91 -10.25
C ASP A 141 2.92 -18.22 -8.89
N VAL A 142 3.55 -17.04 -8.74
CA VAL A 142 3.40 -16.20 -7.55
C VAL A 142 3.24 -14.74 -7.93
N GLU A 143 2.24 -14.09 -7.36
CA GLU A 143 2.06 -12.64 -7.40
C GLU A 143 2.54 -12.03 -6.09
N ILE A 144 3.38 -11.02 -6.17
CA ILE A 144 3.96 -10.33 -5.01
C ILE A 144 3.60 -8.85 -5.07
N PHE A 145 3.03 -8.35 -3.99
CA PHE A 145 2.66 -6.96 -3.81
C PHE A 145 3.49 -6.36 -2.65
N PRO A 146 4.68 -5.82 -2.92
CA PRO A 146 5.41 -5.06 -1.93
C PRO A 146 4.76 -3.71 -1.67
N TYR A 147 4.73 -3.28 -0.40
CA TYR A 147 4.19 -2.00 0.05
C TYR A 147 5.11 -1.36 1.10
N MET A 148 5.45 -0.09 0.90
CA MET A 148 6.30 0.68 1.81
C MET A 148 5.41 1.59 2.68
N ALA A 149 5.06 1.09 3.88
CA ALA A 149 4.17 1.79 4.80
C ALA A 149 4.94 2.75 5.70
N GLY A 150 4.79 4.06 5.48
CA GLY A 150 5.35 5.09 6.35
C GLY A 150 4.60 5.22 7.68
N GLY A 151 5.25 5.79 8.71
CA GLY A 151 4.66 6.00 10.04
C GLY A 151 3.47 6.95 10.01
N GLY A 152 3.55 8.05 9.25
CA GLY A 152 2.44 8.98 9.08
C GLY A 152 1.20 8.34 8.44
N CYS A 153 1.41 7.43 7.47
CA CYS A 153 0.34 6.65 6.85
C CYS A 153 -0.27 5.63 7.81
N SER A 154 0.52 5.13 8.75
CA SER A 154 0.06 4.13 9.72
C SER A 154 -0.74 4.74 10.88
N LEU A 155 -0.53 6.02 11.17
CA LEU A 155 -1.18 6.71 12.31
C LEU A 155 -2.72 6.74 12.22
N PRO A 156 -3.36 6.97 11.04
CA PRO A 156 -4.82 6.86 10.94
C PRO A 156 -5.36 5.43 10.98
N GLY A 157 -4.46 4.41 10.97
CA GLY A 157 -4.87 3.01 11.01
C GLY A 157 -5.72 2.71 12.24
N SER A 158 -6.97 2.27 12.02
CA SER A 158 -7.92 2.02 13.11
C SER A 158 -8.94 0.96 12.71
N GLY A 159 -9.59 0.37 13.74
CA GLY A 159 -10.66 -0.58 13.52
C GLY A 159 -11.71 -0.54 14.62
N LYS A 160 -12.94 -0.87 14.26
CA LYS A 160 -14.09 -0.88 15.15
C LYS A 160 -15.05 -2.01 14.78
N THR A 161 -15.64 -2.63 15.80
CA THR A 161 -16.77 -3.54 15.62
C THR A 161 -18.05 -2.79 16.00
N LEU A 162 -18.93 -2.63 15.04
CA LEU A 162 -20.19 -1.92 15.15
C LEU A 162 -21.34 -2.90 15.45
N MET A 163 -22.36 -2.41 16.15
CA MET A 163 -23.61 -3.13 16.29
C MET A 163 -24.38 -3.11 14.96
N PRO A 164 -25.20 -4.13 14.67
CA PRO A 164 -25.95 -4.18 13.39
C PRO A 164 -26.89 -2.96 13.20
N GLY A 165 -27.42 -2.41 14.28
CA GLY A 165 -28.28 -1.22 14.25
C GLY A 165 -27.57 0.07 13.81
N GLU A 166 -26.24 0.13 13.88
CA GLU A 166 -25.46 1.26 13.36
C GLU A 166 -25.38 1.22 11.82
N GLY A 167 -25.57 0.03 11.23
CA GLY A 167 -25.62 -0.16 9.78
C GLY A 167 -24.36 0.30 9.05
N TYR A 168 -24.47 0.46 7.74
CA TYR A 168 -23.38 0.99 6.91
C TYR A 168 -23.23 2.51 7.03
N GLU A 169 -24.23 3.21 7.56
CA GLU A 169 -24.09 4.61 7.98
C GLU A 169 -23.07 4.74 9.12
N GLY A 170 -23.09 3.82 10.09
CA GLY A 170 -22.08 3.74 11.15
C GLY A 170 -20.67 3.49 10.60
N VAL A 171 -20.55 2.67 9.54
CA VAL A 171 -19.26 2.48 8.85
C VAL A 171 -18.80 3.79 8.21
N ALA A 172 -19.67 4.46 7.45
CA ALA A 172 -19.34 5.74 6.82
C ALA A 172 -18.95 6.80 7.85
N LYS A 173 -19.71 6.91 8.93
CA LYS A 173 -19.39 7.81 10.05
C LYS A 173 -18.01 7.52 10.65
N PHE A 174 -17.71 6.24 10.92
CA PHE A 174 -16.41 5.86 11.48
C PHE A 174 -15.24 6.27 10.57
N VAL A 175 -15.35 6.04 9.25
CA VAL A 175 -14.32 6.43 8.29
C VAL A 175 -14.16 7.95 8.22
N LEU A 176 -15.26 8.70 8.17
CA LEU A 176 -15.23 10.17 8.11
C LEU A 176 -14.69 10.80 9.40
N ASP A 177 -15.09 10.31 10.57
CA ASP A 177 -14.57 10.76 11.87
C ASP A 177 -13.04 10.53 11.96
N LEU A 178 -12.56 9.39 11.45
CA LEU A 178 -11.15 9.07 11.42
C LEU A 178 -10.37 10.00 10.47
N MET A 179 -10.89 10.28 9.28
CA MET A 179 -10.25 11.19 8.33
C MET A 179 -10.24 12.63 8.82
N THR A 180 -11.30 13.06 9.50
CA THR A 180 -11.36 14.38 10.14
C THR A 180 -10.31 14.52 11.24
N SER A 181 -10.10 13.46 12.04
CA SER A 181 -9.19 13.48 13.19
C SER A 181 -7.71 13.32 12.80
N TYR A 182 -7.41 12.45 11.84
CA TYR A 182 -6.04 12.01 11.53
C TYR A 182 -5.64 12.10 10.07
N GLY A 183 -6.55 12.45 9.15
CA GLY A 183 -6.27 12.43 7.70
C GLY A 183 -5.07 13.30 7.31
N LEU A 184 -4.88 14.45 7.94
CA LEU A 184 -3.75 15.34 7.73
C LEU A 184 -2.40 14.68 8.02
N ASN A 185 -2.33 13.82 9.03
CA ASN A 185 -1.10 13.17 9.46
C ASN A 185 -0.52 12.23 8.40
N ALA A 186 -1.36 11.75 7.49
CA ALA A 186 -0.97 10.84 6.42
C ALA A 186 -0.56 11.53 5.12
N CYS A 187 -0.35 12.84 5.11
CA CYS A 187 0.12 13.60 3.94
C CYS A 187 -0.79 13.46 2.71
N PRO A 188 -1.96 14.11 2.65
CA PRO A 188 -2.86 14.09 1.50
C PRO A 188 -2.22 14.56 0.17
N PRO A 189 -2.76 14.16 -1.01
CA PRO A 189 -3.98 13.38 -1.20
C PRO A 189 -3.81 11.92 -0.80
N LEU A 190 -4.85 11.34 -0.19
CA LEU A 190 -4.80 10.03 0.43
C LEU A 190 -5.41 8.94 -0.47
N LEU A 191 -4.91 7.72 -0.35
CA LEU A 191 -5.67 6.52 -0.68
C LEU A 191 -6.21 5.92 0.61
N VAL A 192 -7.52 5.76 0.73
CA VAL A 192 -8.16 5.17 1.91
C VAL A 192 -8.56 3.73 1.61
N GLY A 193 -7.97 2.79 2.33
CA GLY A 193 -8.33 1.38 2.27
C GLY A 193 -9.29 1.03 3.40
N VAL A 194 -10.48 0.55 3.07
CA VAL A 194 -11.49 0.11 4.04
C VAL A 194 -11.66 -1.40 3.94
N GLY A 195 -11.65 -2.08 5.07
CA GLY A 195 -11.95 -3.50 5.17
C GLY A 195 -13.23 -3.73 5.96
N ILE A 196 -14.14 -4.56 5.45
CA ILE A 196 -15.34 -5.00 6.17
C ILE A 196 -15.39 -6.52 6.10
N ALA A 197 -15.28 -7.18 7.26
CA ALA A 197 -15.13 -8.64 7.26
C ALA A 197 -15.70 -9.30 8.53
N THR A 198 -15.41 -10.57 8.71
CA THR A 198 -15.94 -11.43 9.79
C THR A 198 -15.63 -10.89 11.19
N SER A 199 -14.42 -10.38 11.38
CA SER A 199 -13.89 -9.89 12.65
C SER A 199 -12.90 -8.75 12.41
N ILE A 200 -12.47 -8.07 13.47
CA ILE A 200 -11.63 -6.88 13.37
C ILE A 200 -10.25 -7.16 12.76
N ASP A 201 -9.66 -8.30 13.02
CA ASP A 201 -8.39 -8.77 12.47
C ASP A 201 -8.49 -8.99 10.95
N THR A 202 -9.55 -9.70 10.49
CA THR A 202 -9.80 -9.91 9.07
C THR A 202 -10.16 -8.61 8.34
N ALA A 203 -10.91 -7.71 8.98
CA ALA A 203 -11.20 -6.38 8.45
C ALA A 203 -9.90 -5.56 8.30
N ALA A 204 -8.97 -5.64 9.27
CA ALA A 204 -7.69 -4.95 9.19
C ALA A 204 -6.81 -5.48 8.02
N VAL A 205 -6.76 -6.79 7.82
CA VAL A 205 -6.07 -7.37 6.65
C VAL A 205 -6.72 -6.91 5.35
N MET A 206 -8.07 -6.95 5.25
CA MET A 206 -8.80 -6.50 4.06
C MET A 206 -8.52 -5.01 3.77
N SER A 207 -8.52 -4.13 4.77
CA SER A 207 -8.22 -2.72 4.58
C SER A 207 -6.79 -2.49 4.03
N LYS A 208 -5.83 -3.33 4.42
CA LYS A 208 -4.47 -3.29 3.88
C LYS A 208 -4.42 -3.79 2.44
N LYS A 209 -5.13 -4.87 2.11
CA LYS A 209 -5.27 -5.39 0.74
C LYS A 209 -5.94 -4.34 -0.18
N ALA A 210 -6.92 -3.60 0.33
CA ALA A 210 -7.57 -2.50 -0.41
C ALA A 210 -6.56 -1.43 -0.86
N LEU A 211 -5.54 -1.12 -0.07
CA LEU A 211 -4.47 -0.18 -0.46
C LEU A 211 -3.59 -0.72 -1.60
N MET A 212 -3.56 -2.02 -1.83
CA MET A 212 -2.73 -2.64 -2.88
C MET A 212 -3.43 -2.70 -4.24
N ARG A 213 -4.73 -2.41 -4.28
CA ARG A 213 -5.47 -2.23 -5.53
C ARG A 213 -5.02 -0.95 -6.26
N PRO A 214 -5.17 -0.88 -7.60
CA PRO A 214 -4.97 0.37 -8.33
C PRO A 214 -5.89 1.49 -7.79
N VAL A 215 -5.34 2.71 -7.71
CA VAL A 215 -6.07 3.87 -7.13
C VAL A 215 -7.35 4.25 -7.89
N SER A 216 -7.41 3.90 -9.18
CA SER A 216 -8.58 4.13 -10.05
C SER A 216 -9.51 2.93 -10.16
N SER A 217 -9.23 1.83 -9.45
CA SER A 217 -10.10 0.65 -9.47
C SER A 217 -11.38 0.89 -8.69
N LYS A 218 -12.42 0.13 -9.02
CA LYS A 218 -13.67 0.09 -8.26
C LYS A 218 -13.92 -1.34 -7.76
N ALA A 219 -14.62 -1.46 -6.65
CA ALA A 219 -15.03 -2.77 -6.14
C ALA A 219 -15.95 -3.48 -7.14
N GLU A 220 -15.81 -4.81 -7.27
CA GLU A 220 -16.65 -5.61 -8.16
C GLU A 220 -18.13 -5.63 -7.68
N ASN A 221 -18.34 -5.57 -6.38
CA ASN A 221 -19.69 -5.46 -5.81
C ASN A 221 -20.21 -4.03 -5.95
N GLU A 222 -21.32 -3.85 -6.65
CA GLU A 222 -21.92 -2.54 -6.93
C GLU A 222 -22.22 -1.70 -5.68
N LYS A 223 -22.64 -2.33 -4.58
CA LYS A 223 -22.92 -1.63 -3.32
C LYS A 223 -21.61 -1.17 -2.63
N ALA A 224 -20.56 -1.97 -2.73
CA ALA A 224 -19.25 -1.58 -2.25
C ALA A 224 -18.68 -0.43 -3.10
N ALA A 225 -18.82 -0.50 -4.43
CA ALA A 225 -18.40 0.57 -5.34
C ALA A 225 -19.19 1.88 -5.10
N TYR A 226 -20.48 1.78 -4.82
CA TYR A 226 -21.27 2.94 -4.42
C TYR A 226 -20.78 3.55 -3.10
N MET A 227 -20.43 2.71 -2.13
CA MET A 227 -19.88 3.17 -0.85
C MET A 227 -18.48 3.78 -1.00
N GLU A 228 -17.62 3.24 -1.88
CA GLU A 228 -16.35 3.86 -2.24
C GLU A 228 -16.55 5.31 -2.70
N GLN A 229 -17.52 5.55 -3.60
CA GLN A 229 -17.83 6.88 -4.10
C GLN A 229 -18.40 7.80 -3.01
N LEU A 230 -19.34 7.30 -2.20
CA LEU A 230 -19.91 8.05 -1.08
C LEU A 230 -18.85 8.52 -0.08
N LEU A 231 -17.90 7.65 0.25
CA LEU A 231 -16.80 7.98 1.15
C LEU A 231 -15.81 8.95 0.52
N GLU A 232 -15.54 8.79 -0.77
CA GLU A 232 -14.67 9.71 -1.53
C GLU A 232 -15.26 11.12 -1.54
N ASP A 233 -16.55 11.27 -1.83
CA ASP A 233 -17.26 12.56 -1.82
C ASP A 233 -17.26 13.18 -0.43
N GLY A 234 -17.55 12.39 0.61
CA GLY A 234 -17.57 12.85 1.99
C GLY A 234 -16.22 13.33 2.51
N ILE A 235 -15.12 12.61 2.17
CA ILE A 235 -13.77 13.01 2.58
C ILE A 235 -13.28 14.22 1.78
N ASN A 236 -13.59 14.30 0.49
CA ASN A 236 -13.27 15.48 -0.31
C ASN A 236 -13.98 16.74 0.21
N ALA A 237 -15.21 16.61 0.73
CA ALA A 237 -15.92 17.72 1.37
C ALA A 237 -15.27 18.25 2.66
N LEU A 238 -14.26 17.57 3.20
CA LEU A 238 -13.43 18.10 4.30
C LEU A 238 -12.42 19.16 3.81
N HIS A 239 -12.20 19.30 2.50
CA HIS A 239 -11.29 20.25 1.88
C HIS A 239 -9.87 20.24 2.47
N LEU A 240 -9.34 19.08 2.83
CA LEU A 240 -7.98 18.96 3.37
C LEU A 240 -6.94 19.44 2.32
N GLY A 241 -7.14 19.07 1.07
CA GLY A 241 -6.24 19.38 -0.02
C GLY A 241 -4.85 18.74 0.09
N PRO A 242 -3.95 18.99 -0.87
CA PRO A 242 -2.61 18.43 -0.83
C PRO A 242 -1.82 18.97 0.37
N GLN A 243 -1.22 18.07 1.15
CA GLN A 243 -0.49 18.37 2.40
C GLN A 243 -1.31 19.13 3.44
N GLY A 244 -2.65 19.12 3.37
CA GLY A 244 -3.51 19.87 4.28
C GLY A 244 -3.55 21.38 4.05
N MET A 245 -3.14 21.84 2.87
CA MET A 245 -3.10 23.25 2.53
C MET A 245 -4.41 23.76 1.89
N GLY A 246 -5.48 23.00 2.04
CA GLY A 246 -6.76 23.31 1.39
C GLY A 246 -6.75 22.91 -0.09
N GLY A 247 -7.92 22.79 -0.68
CA GLY A 247 -8.10 22.44 -2.09
C GLY A 247 -9.38 21.65 -2.31
N ASP A 248 -9.71 21.41 -3.59
CA ASP A 248 -10.96 20.74 -3.97
C ASP A 248 -10.94 19.24 -3.72
N LYS A 249 -9.75 18.65 -3.74
CA LYS A 249 -9.56 17.19 -3.59
C LYS A 249 -8.58 16.85 -2.47
N SER A 250 -8.98 15.90 -1.63
CA SER A 250 -8.19 15.39 -0.50
C SER A 250 -7.70 13.96 -0.72
N LEU A 251 -8.25 13.27 -1.74
CA LEU A 251 -8.04 11.84 -1.99
C LEU A 251 -7.54 11.55 -3.40
N MET A 252 -6.77 10.47 -3.50
CA MET A 252 -6.56 9.72 -4.74
C MET A 252 -7.69 8.74 -4.99
N GLY A 253 -8.37 8.29 -3.93
CA GLY A 253 -9.51 7.38 -3.99
C GLY A 253 -9.81 6.70 -2.67
N VAL A 254 -10.90 5.95 -2.65
CA VAL A 254 -11.28 5.02 -1.59
C VAL A 254 -11.44 3.63 -2.21
N ASN A 255 -10.78 2.63 -1.64
CA ASN A 255 -10.93 1.24 -2.03
C ASN A 255 -11.52 0.43 -0.86
N ILE A 256 -12.51 -0.41 -1.15
CA ILE A 256 -13.14 -1.30 -0.16
C ILE A 256 -12.88 -2.75 -0.53
N GLU A 257 -12.28 -3.51 0.37
CA GLU A 257 -12.24 -4.97 0.35
C GLU A 257 -13.18 -5.53 1.41
N HIS A 258 -13.90 -6.59 1.06
CA HIS A 258 -14.88 -7.13 1.99
C HIS A 258 -14.96 -8.65 1.96
N GLY A 259 -15.34 -9.22 3.09
CA GLY A 259 -15.70 -10.61 3.25
C GLY A 259 -17.06 -10.77 3.91
N SER A 260 -17.49 -12.00 4.10
CA SER A 260 -18.71 -12.29 4.88
C SER A 260 -18.52 -11.88 6.34
N ARG A 261 -19.60 -11.50 6.99
CA ARG A 261 -19.63 -11.09 8.39
C ARG A 261 -20.63 -11.89 9.21
N HIS A 262 -20.47 -11.86 10.53
CA HIS A 262 -21.49 -12.35 11.44
C HIS A 262 -22.72 -11.41 11.41
N PRO A 263 -23.98 -11.91 11.42
CA PRO A 263 -25.16 -11.05 11.36
C PRO A 263 -25.29 -10.06 12.52
N SER A 264 -24.70 -10.38 13.69
CA SER A 264 -24.80 -9.55 14.90
C SER A 264 -23.74 -8.45 15.01
N VAL A 265 -22.80 -8.33 14.05
CA VAL A 265 -21.73 -7.33 14.09
C VAL A 265 -21.33 -6.86 12.68
N ILE A 266 -20.76 -5.67 12.62
CA ILE A 266 -20.09 -5.14 11.42
C ILE A 266 -18.68 -4.75 11.85
N SER A 267 -17.70 -5.58 11.51
CA SER A 267 -16.29 -5.26 11.77
C SER A 267 -15.73 -4.46 10.61
N VAL A 268 -15.24 -3.27 10.89
CA VAL A 268 -14.66 -2.34 9.92
C VAL A 268 -13.27 -1.92 10.37
N ALA A 269 -12.34 -1.86 9.43
CA ALA A 269 -11.01 -1.30 9.65
C ALA A 269 -10.61 -0.37 8.50
N VAL A 270 -9.74 0.58 8.81
CA VAL A 270 -9.20 1.56 7.87
C VAL A 270 -7.69 1.54 7.93
N ASN A 271 -7.05 1.54 6.78
CA ASN A 271 -5.64 1.87 6.59
C ASN A 271 -5.51 2.96 5.52
N VAL A 272 -4.44 3.73 5.56
CA VAL A 272 -4.28 4.89 4.68
C VAL A 272 -2.93 4.85 3.97
N GLY A 273 -2.92 5.23 2.71
CA GLY A 273 -1.73 5.57 1.93
C GLY A 273 -1.66 7.07 1.68
N CYS A 274 -0.46 7.66 1.70
CA CYS A 274 -0.24 9.08 1.41
C CYS A 274 -0.12 9.34 -0.10
N TRP A 275 0.08 10.61 -0.48
CA TRP A 275 0.38 11.00 -1.86
C TRP A 275 1.55 10.21 -2.46
N ASN A 276 2.54 9.85 -1.63
CA ASN A 276 3.71 9.06 -2.03
C ASN A 276 3.44 7.56 -1.79
N HIS A 277 2.39 7.04 -2.43
CA HIS A 277 1.90 5.68 -2.24
C HIS A 277 2.75 4.65 -2.99
N ARG A 278 3.85 4.23 -2.35
CA ARG A 278 4.85 3.30 -2.91
C ARG A 278 4.41 1.86 -2.73
N ARG A 279 3.77 1.33 -3.73
CA ARG A 279 3.39 -0.08 -3.84
C ARG A 279 3.88 -0.68 -5.16
N GLY A 280 4.02 -1.98 -5.17
CA GLY A 280 4.37 -2.72 -6.37
C GLY A 280 3.39 -3.84 -6.66
N HIS A 281 3.47 -4.36 -7.86
CA HIS A 281 2.85 -5.62 -8.26
C HIS A 281 3.75 -6.28 -9.29
N MET A 282 4.21 -7.48 -8.97
CA MET A 282 5.03 -8.30 -9.85
C MET A 282 4.59 -9.76 -9.79
N VAL A 283 4.85 -10.47 -10.88
CA VAL A 283 4.51 -11.90 -11.02
C VAL A 283 5.76 -12.66 -11.42
N PHE A 284 5.95 -13.84 -10.84
CA PHE A 284 6.94 -14.81 -11.30
C PHE A 284 6.23 -16.10 -11.73
N ASP A 285 6.61 -16.62 -12.88
CA ASP A 285 6.22 -17.96 -13.28
C ASP A 285 7.11 -19.05 -12.61
N LYS A 286 6.76 -20.30 -12.81
CA LYS A 286 7.50 -21.46 -12.25
C LYS A 286 8.95 -21.57 -12.72
N ASP A 287 9.29 -20.96 -13.85
CA ASP A 287 10.62 -21.01 -14.44
C ASP A 287 11.49 -19.79 -14.02
N GLY A 288 10.94 -18.90 -13.19
CA GLY A 288 11.61 -17.71 -12.66
C GLY A 288 11.56 -16.49 -13.59
N LYS A 289 10.79 -16.55 -14.69
CA LYS A 289 10.52 -15.35 -15.49
C LYS A 289 9.57 -14.44 -14.74
N TYR A 290 9.78 -13.15 -14.85
CA TYR A 290 8.98 -12.17 -14.11
C TYR A 290 8.45 -11.05 -15.00
N GLU A 291 7.37 -10.44 -14.54
CA GLU A 291 6.79 -9.24 -15.09
C GLU A 291 6.44 -8.25 -13.96
N ILE A 292 6.69 -6.96 -14.20
CA ILE A 292 6.33 -5.89 -13.26
C ILE A 292 5.10 -5.16 -13.81
N LEU A 293 3.96 -5.37 -13.16
CA LEU A 293 2.66 -4.91 -13.63
C LEU A 293 2.34 -3.46 -13.20
N SER A 294 2.90 -3.02 -12.07
CA SER A 294 2.64 -1.68 -11.52
C SER A 294 3.51 -0.56 -12.10
N HIS A 295 4.61 -0.92 -12.77
CA HIS A 295 5.56 -0.01 -13.39
C HIS A 295 5.91 -0.57 -14.77
N LYS A 296 5.12 -0.22 -15.77
CA LYS A 296 5.20 -0.82 -17.12
C LYS A 296 6.54 -0.56 -17.77
N GLY A 297 7.08 -1.61 -18.40
CA GLY A 297 8.35 -1.54 -19.14
C GLY A 297 9.60 -1.58 -18.26
N VAL A 298 9.47 -1.74 -16.95
CA VAL A 298 10.62 -1.88 -16.02
C VAL A 298 11.07 -3.33 -15.97
N THR A 299 12.36 -3.55 -16.18
CA THR A 299 13.06 -4.84 -16.06
C THR A 299 14.42 -4.64 -15.38
N PHE A 300 14.98 -5.68 -14.72
CA PHE A 300 16.23 -5.63 -13.98
C PHE A 300 17.23 -6.70 -14.38
#